data_ae523f04fbd12bb33e32e9a4c3dcee17
#
_entry.id   ae523f04fbd12bb33e32e9a4c3dcee17
#
_cell.length_a   1.000
_cell.length_b   1.000
_cell.length_c   1.000
_cell.angle_alpha   90.00
_cell.angle_beta   90.00
_cell.angle_gamma   90.00
#
_symmetry.space_group_name_H-M   'P 1'
#
loop_
_entity.id
_entity.type
_entity.pdbx_description
1 polymer ?
#
loop_
_entity_poly.entity_id
_entity_poly.type
_entity_poly.pdbx_seq_one_letter_code
_entity_poly.pdbx_strand_id
1 'polypeptide(L)'
;MCIRDSYFACLSLFTFSMLGIVLANNFLQLFIFWELVGVSSYLLIGFWFERPAAADAGKKAFITNRLGDFGFLLGILTAWAWFGSLNFAEVNKGMADWKGEHWLLTVAGLLIFCGAMGKSAQFPLHVWLPDAMEGPTPVSALIHAATMVAAGVYMLCRVFFIFTPDALTVIAWIGGFTALLSAVIAVQQDDIKRILAYSTLSQLGYMVMAVGLHGPTQAMFHLTTHAFFKALLFLGAGSVILAVHHEQDIWKMGGLRTKMPVTFWTFMVGTLALAGVPPFSGFYSKDGILAQAAQHSLPLFVVGAVVAALTTFYMFRLVFVAFLGKSRSEAAGHAQESPPVMVWPLRILAFFSVVGGLIGIEELYGTQLATEHTEHAVSFGQQLIGPFIHAPLAVGVGLLAVVIGYAAAYALYAKAAKDPLPEKLGALSRAMRNRFYFDELYQTTVIRFHDFLAAAADWFDRWVIAGVGVRGTHGTTELAGRALRLLQTGNLQTYAFIFALGVALVLYLALK
;
A
#
# COMPACT_ATOMS: atom_id res chain seq x y z
N MET A 1 -30.60 6.47 -2.76
CA MET A 1 -29.39 7.32 -2.83
C MET A 1 -28.84 7.24 -4.25
N CYS A 2 -28.53 8.34 -4.91
CA CYS A 2 -27.97 8.31 -6.27
C CYS A 2 -26.55 7.73 -6.22
N ILE A 3 -26.16 6.92 -7.21
CA ILE A 3 -24.80 6.35 -7.31
C ILE A 3 -23.74 7.44 -7.21
N ARG A 4 -23.98 8.60 -7.85
CA ARG A 4 -23.10 9.76 -7.78
C ARG A 4 -22.95 10.31 -6.36
N ASP A 5 -24.03 10.40 -5.60
CA ASP A 5 -24.02 10.92 -4.23
C ASP A 5 -23.27 10.01 -3.29
N SER A 6 -23.44 8.68 -3.41
CA SER A 6 -22.68 7.69 -2.66
C SER A 6 -21.17 7.77 -2.95
N TYR A 7 -20.82 7.95 -4.22
CA TYR A 7 -19.42 8.11 -4.64
C TYR A 7 -18.75 9.32 -3.97
N PHE A 8 -19.38 10.49 -4.06
CA PHE A 8 -18.82 11.72 -3.48
C PHE A 8 -18.84 11.70 -1.95
N ALA A 9 -19.81 11.05 -1.31
CA ALA A 9 -19.80 10.84 0.14
C ALA A 9 -18.60 10.00 0.60
N CYS A 10 -18.35 8.86 -0.07
CA CYS A 10 -17.18 8.02 0.22
C CYS A 10 -15.86 8.76 -0.05
N LEU A 11 -15.80 9.54 -1.13
CA LEU A 11 -14.63 10.34 -1.49
C LEU A 11 -14.33 11.42 -0.44
N SER A 12 -15.37 12.11 0.06
CA SER A 12 -15.25 13.13 1.10
C SER A 12 -14.81 12.52 2.43
N LEU A 13 -15.38 11.37 2.81
CA LEU A 13 -14.96 10.62 4.00
C LEU A 13 -13.49 10.21 3.90
N PHE A 14 -13.06 9.72 2.74
CA PHE A 14 -11.68 9.34 2.50
C PHE A 14 -10.72 10.55 2.61
N THR A 15 -11.09 11.69 2.01
CA THR A 15 -10.29 12.92 2.08
C THR A 15 -10.19 13.44 3.52
N PHE A 16 -11.30 13.46 4.26
CA PHE A 16 -11.33 13.81 5.67
C PHE A 16 -10.40 12.91 6.49
N SER A 17 -10.46 11.61 6.27
CA SER A 17 -9.61 10.63 6.96
C SER A 17 -8.13 10.85 6.68
N MET A 18 -7.77 11.14 5.43
CA MET A 18 -6.38 11.41 5.06
C MET A 18 -5.85 12.69 5.68
N LEU A 19 -6.66 13.77 5.68
CA LEU A 19 -6.27 15.01 6.36
C LEU A 19 -6.08 14.79 7.86
N GLY A 20 -6.92 13.95 8.49
CA GLY A 20 -6.76 13.59 9.90
C GLY A 20 -5.44 12.86 10.19
N ILE A 21 -4.94 11.99 9.30
CA ILE A 21 -3.61 11.38 9.41
C ILE A 21 -2.51 12.46 9.40
N VAL A 22 -2.57 13.37 8.44
CA VAL A 22 -1.54 14.41 8.26
C VAL A 22 -1.50 15.38 9.43
N LEU A 23 -2.67 15.72 9.99
CA LEU A 23 -2.80 16.65 11.11
C LEU A 23 -2.60 15.99 12.49
N ALA A 24 -2.41 14.67 12.55
CA ALA A 24 -2.22 13.95 13.80
C ALA A 24 -0.93 14.38 14.51
N ASN A 25 -1.02 14.62 15.82
CA ASN A 25 0.10 14.96 16.68
C ASN A 25 0.45 13.88 17.72
N ASN A 26 -0.26 12.76 17.68
CA ASN A 26 -0.04 11.61 18.54
C ASN A 26 -0.41 10.31 17.83
N PHE A 27 0.08 9.19 18.33
CA PHE A 27 -0.15 7.86 17.76
C PHE A 27 -1.62 7.44 17.77
N LEU A 28 -2.40 7.80 18.80
CA LEU A 28 -3.81 7.42 18.87
C LEU A 28 -4.63 8.11 17.78
N GLN A 29 -4.47 9.42 17.62
CA GLN A 29 -5.15 10.18 16.58
C GLN A 29 -4.72 9.67 15.19
N LEU A 30 -3.42 9.43 14.99
CA LEU A 30 -2.91 8.85 13.74
C LEU A 30 -3.58 7.52 13.45
N PHE A 31 -3.70 6.62 14.45
CA PHE A 31 -4.30 5.31 14.29
C PHE A 31 -5.80 5.37 13.99
N ILE A 32 -6.57 6.24 14.69
CA ILE A 32 -7.99 6.42 14.43
C ILE A 32 -8.25 6.78 12.96
N PHE A 33 -7.54 7.78 12.45
CA PHE A 33 -7.68 8.18 11.04
C PHE A 33 -7.09 7.17 10.06
N TRP A 34 -6.06 6.43 10.48
CA TRP A 34 -5.48 5.31 9.72
C TRP A 34 -6.49 4.21 9.44
N GLU A 35 -7.28 3.86 10.46
CA GLU A 35 -8.38 2.91 10.37
C GLU A 35 -9.51 3.43 9.49
N LEU A 36 -9.85 4.70 9.63
CA LEU A 36 -10.91 5.34 8.86
C LEU A 36 -10.55 5.42 7.36
N VAL A 37 -9.27 5.65 7.02
CA VAL A 37 -8.76 5.50 5.65
C VAL A 37 -8.92 4.06 5.15
N GLY A 38 -8.68 3.06 6.00
CA GLY A 38 -8.88 1.65 5.67
C GLY A 38 -10.33 1.36 5.25
N VAL A 39 -11.30 1.81 6.04
CA VAL A 39 -12.73 1.62 5.75
C VAL A 39 -13.17 2.40 4.51
N SER A 40 -12.79 3.67 4.40
CA SER A 40 -13.19 4.50 3.26
C SER A 40 -12.57 4.02 1.95
N SER A 41 -11.34 3.51 1.97
CA SER A 41 -10.72 2.89 0.80
C SER A 41 -11.40 1.58 0.39
N TYR A 42 -11.84 0.75 1.35
CA TYR A 42 -12.66 -0.43 1.08
C TYR A 42 -13.92 -0.08 0.29
N LEU A 43 -14.65 0.96 0.72
CA LEU A 43 -15.86 1.43 0.06
C LEU A 43 -15.59 1.98 -1.35
N LEU A 44 -14.44 2.60 -1.57
CA LEU A 44 -14.06 3.17 -2.86
C LEU A 44 -13.51 2.11 -3.83
N ILE A 45 -12.70 1.16 -3.37
CA ILE A 45 -12.18 0.05 -4.20
C ILE A 45 -13.32 -0.88 -4.61
N GLY A 46 -14.18 -1.25 -3.65
CA GLY A 46 -15.36 -2.06 -3.86
C GLY A 46 -16.59 -1.28 -4.34
N PHE A 47 -16.42 -0.08 -4.92
CA PHE A 47 -17.55 0.78 -5.28
C PHE A 47 -18.55 0.08 -6.22
N TRP A 48 -18.04 -0.70 -7.16
CA TRP A 48 -18.83 -1.54 -8.06
C TRP A 48 -19.09 -2.93 -7.43
N PHE A 49 -19.56 -2.98 -6.18
CA PHE A 49 -19.72 -4.21 -5.39
C PHE A 49 -20.60 -5.28 -6.02
N GLU A 50 -21.44 -4.92 -7.00
CA GLU A 50 -22.22 -5.86 -7.81
C GLU A 50 -21.32 -6.73 -8.71
N ARG A 51 -20.08 -6.28 -8.97
CA ARG A 51 -19.08 -7.06 -9.71
C ARG A 51 -18.26 -7.86 -8.69
N PRO A 52 -18.26 -9.21 -8.76
CA PRO A 52 -17.53 -10.05 -7.82
C PRO A 52 -16.05 -9.66 -7.70
N ALA A 53 -15.39 -9.36 -8.83
CA ALA A 53 -13.98 -8.94 -8.85
C ALA A 53 -13.73 -7.66 -8.01
N ALA A 54 -14.62 -6.65 -8.10
CA ALA A 54 -14.48 -5.41 -7.32
C ALA A 54 -14.77 -5.63 -5.83
N ALA A 55 -15.80 -6.45 -5.50
CA ALA A 55 -16.09 -6.82 -4.12
C ALA A 55 -14.93 -7.58 -3.47
N ASP A 56 -14.34 -8.53 -4.17
CA ASP A 56 -13.21 -9.33 -3.68
C ASP A 56 -11.93 -8.49 -3.59
N ALA A 57 -11.69 -7.59 -4.54
CA ALA A 57 -10.58 -6.63 -4.46
C ALA A 57 -10.69 -5.72 -3.23
N GLY A 58 -11.89 -5.19 -2.94
CA GLY A 58 -12.13 -4.41 -1.73
C GLY A 58 -11.86 -5.21 -0.44
N LYS A 59 -12.40 -6.43 -0.34
CA LYS A 59 -12.15 -7.33 0.81
C LYS A 59 -10.66 -7.63 0.97
N LYS A 60 -9.97 -8.01 -0.12
CA LYS A 60 -8.54 -8.30 -0.11
C LYS A 60 -7.74 -7.10 0.37
N ALA A 61 -8.02 -5.90 -0.15
CA ALA A 61 -7.37 -4.67 0.28
C ALA A 61 -7.60 -4.41 1.77
N PHE A 62 -8.83 -4.53 2.26
CA PHE A 62 -9.17 -4.29 3.66
C PHE A 62 -8.47 -5.27 4.59
N ILE A 63 -8.57 -6.58 4.34
CA ILE A 63 -8.00 -7.63 5.20
C ILE A 63 -6.47 -7.56 5.22
N THR A 64 -5.83 -7.39 4.05
CA THR A 64 -4.37 -7.30 3.97
C THR A 64 -3.83 -6.08 4.73
N ASN A 65 -4.50 -4.93 4.61
CA ASN A 65 -4.14 -3.75 5.38
C ASN A 65 -4.34 -3.97 6.88
N ARG A 66 -5.44 -4.63 7.28
CA ARG A 66 -5.74 -4.92 8.69
C ARG A 66 -4.66 -5.75 9.37
N LEU A 67 -4.02 -6.66 8.64
CA LEU A 67 -2.88 -7.41 9.17
C LEU A 67 -1.70 -6.48 9.53
N GLY A 68 -1.41 -5.49 8.69
CA GLY A 68 -0.41 -4.46 8.98
C GLY A 68 -0.83 -3.55 10.14
N ASP A 69 -2.11 -3.17 10.17
CA ASP A 69 -2.68 -2.30 11.20
C ASP A 69 -2.65 -2.96 12.59
N PHE A 70 -2.80 -4.31 12.66
CA PHE A 70 -2.65 -5.06 13.91
C PHE A 70 -1.21 -4.95 14.46
N GLY A 71 -0.19 -5.13 13.62
CA GLY A 71 1.21 -4.90 14.02
C GLY A 71 1.43 -3.45 14.49
N PHE A 72 0.88 -2.48 13.76
CA PHE A 72 0.94 -1.06 14.12
C PHE A 72 0.32 -0.78 15.49
N LEU A 73 -0.86 -1.33 15.77
CA LEU A 73 -1.52 -1.20 17.08
C LEU A 73 -0.64 -1.77 18.21
N LEU A 74 -0.06 -2.95 18.01
CA LEU A 74 0.87 -3.53 19.00
C LEU A 74 2.07 -2.63 19.23
N GLY A 75 2.65 -2.03 18.19
CA GLY A 75 3.73 -1.05 18.31
C GLY A 75 3.33 0.19 19.10
N ILE A 76 2.13 0.72 18.87
CA ILE A 76 1.55 1.85 19.63
C ILE A 76 1.36 1.49 21.10
N LEU A 77 0.77 0.33 21.38
CA LEU A 77 0.56 -0.13 22.77
C LEU A 77 1.89 -0.35 23.50
N THR A 78 2.89 -0.86 22.80
CA THR A 78 4.25 -1.02 23.34
C THR A 78 4.87 0.33 23.68
N ALA A 79 4.78 1.30 22.76
CA ALA A 79 5.27 2.67 23.00
C ALA A 79 4.55 3.32 24.19
N TRP A 80 3.24 3.16 24.29
CA TRP A 80 2.46 3.67 25.41
C TRP A 80 2.88 3.03 26.74
N ALA A 81 3.03 1.70 26.77
CA ALA A 81 3.42 0.98 27.96
C ALA A 81 4.81 1.39 28.47
N TRP A 82 5.74 1.71 27.58
CA TRP A 82 7.11 2.06 27.96
C TRP A 82 7.31 3.53 28.26
N PHE A 83 6.68 4.41 27.50
CA PHE A 83 6.90 5.86 27.59
C PHE A 83 5.76 6.60 28.35
N GLY A 84 4.66 5.91 28.70
CA GLY A 84 3.51 6.49 29.41
C GLY A 84 2.73 7.53 28.60
N SER A 85 3.08 7.75 27.33
CA SER A 85 2.44 8.73 26.45
C SER A 85 2.34 8.23 25.02
N LEU A 86 1.40 8.82 24.26
CA LEU A 86 1.24 8.62 22.82
C LEU A 86 1.61 9.88 22.02
N ASN A 87 1.93 10.99 22.67
CA ASN A 87 2.35 12.21 22.01
C ASN A 87 3.76 12.05 21.40
N PHE A 88 3.94 12.44 20.15
CA PHE A 88 5.20 12.25 19.44
C PHE A 88 6.39 12.90 20.16
N ALA A 89 6.22 14.12 20.69
CA ALA A 89 7.30 14.83 21.40
C ALA A 89 7.70 14.11 22.70
N GLU A 90 6.73 13.57 23.46
CA GLU A 90 6.99 12.86 24.70
C GLU A 90 7.62 11.49 24.46
N VAL A 91 7.16 10.77 23.44
CA VAL A 91 7.75 9.50 23.02
C VAL A 91 9.18 9.70 22.54
N ASN A 92 9.45 10.75 21.74
CA ASN A 92 10.80 11.09 21.28
C ASN A 92 11.74 11.36 22.47
N LYS A 93 11.28 12.10 23.46
CA LYS A 93 12.04 12.32 24.70
C LYS A 93 12.28 11.01 25.46
N GLY A 94 11.24 10.18 25.60
CA GLY A 94 11.37 8.87 26.23
C GLY A 94 12.35 7.93 25.52
N MET A 95 12.44 8.02 24.19
CA MET A 95 13.44 7.28 23.39
C MET A 95 14.87 7.72 23.71
N ALA A 96 15.11 9.03 23.86
CA ALA A 96 16.42 9.57 24.21
C ALA A 96 16.86 9.15 25.64
N ASP A 97 15.92 9.02 26.57
CA ASP A 97 16.13 8.66 27.97
C ASP A 97 16.07 7.12 28.20
N TRP A 98 15.94 6.30 27.14
CA TRP A 98 15.77 4.85 27.24
C TRP A 98 16.96 4.14 27.89
N LYS A 99 16.68 3.34 28.92
CA LYS A 99 17.69 2.55 29.68
C LYS A 99 17.51 1.03 29.55
N GLY A 100 16.50 0.59 28.77
CA GLY A 100 16.25 -0.84 28.53
C GLY A 100 17.08 -1.40 27.38
N GLU A 101 16.83 -2.65 27.05
CA GLU A 101 17.50 -3.35 25.95
C GLU A 101 17.19 -2.74 24.58
N HIS A 102 18.20 -2.50 23.77
CA HIS A 102 18.05 -1.87 22.45
C HIS A 102 17.17 -2.68 21.47
N TRP A 103 17.22 -4.01 21.55
CA TRP A 103 16.43 -4.85 20.66
C TRP A 103 14.91 -4.69 20.86
N LEU A 104 14.48 -4.33 22.08
CA LEU A 104 13.07 -4.03 22.35
C LEU A 104 12.58 -2.82 21.55
N LEU A 105 13.37 -1.76 21.47
CA LEU A 105 13.07 -0.58 20.65
C LEU A 105 13.01 -0.95 19.16
N THR A 106 13.92 -1.82 18.70
CA THR A 106 13.91 -2.33 17.32
C THR A 106 12.61 -3.07 17.03
N VAL A 107 12.15 -3.93 17.93
CA VAL A 107 10.87 -4.64 17.79
C VAL A 107 9.69 -3.65 17.74
N ALA A 108 9.66 -2.66 18.66
CA ALA A 108 8.60 -1.65 18.66
C ALA A 108 8.58 -0.83 17.34
N GLY A 109 9.74 -0.43 16.85
CA GLY A 109 9.87 0.26 15.56
C GLY A 109 9.38 -0.61 14.40
N LEU A 110 9.76 -1.89 14.34
CA LEU A 110 9.30 -2.82 13.32
C LEU A 110 7.79 -3.10 13.40
N LEU A 111 7.22 -3.15 14.59
CA LEU A 111 5.75 -3.25 14.76
C LEU A 111 5.04 -2.01 14.22
N ILE A 112 5.58 -0.82 14.46
CA ILE A 112 5.06 0.42 13.85
C ILE A 112 5.22 0.39 12.32
N PHE A 113 6.35 -0.10 11.83
CA PHE A 113 6.58 -0.29 10.39
C PHE A 113 5.56 -1.23 9.73
N CYS A 114 4.99 -2.22 10.43
CA CYS A 114 3.94 -3.08 9.89
C CYS A 114 2.74 -2.28 9.36
N GLY A 115 2.36 -1.18 10.02
CA GLY A 115 1.33 -0.28 9.50
C GLY A 115 1.70 0.31 8.13
N ALA A 116 2.94 0.78 7.98
CA ALA A 116 3.44 1.26 6.69
C ALA A 116 3.50 0.15 5.63
N MET A 117 3.86 -1.09 6.02
CA MET A 117 3.85 -2.24 5.11
C MET A 117 2.45 -2.50 4.55
N GLY A 118 1.39 -2.37 5.36
CA GLY A 118 0.01 -2.49 4.92
C GLY A 118 -0.37 -1.37 3.94
N LYS A 119 -0.40 -0.12 4.40
CA LYS A 119 -0.89 1.02 3.58
C LYS A 119 -0.03 1.33 2.37
N SER A 120 1.30 1.29 2.49
CA SER A 120 2.22 1.50 1.37
C SER A 120 2.53 0.23 0.60
N ALA A 121 1.78 -0.84 0.85
CA ALA A 121 1.86 -2.10 0.12
C ALA A 121 3.30 -2.63 -0.03
N GLN A 122 4.08 -2.61 1.05
CA GLN A 122 5.43 -3.18 1.03
C GLN A 122 5.37 -4.71 1.17
N PHE A 123 6.36 -5.38 0.61
CA PHE A 123 6.49 -6.83 0.78
C PHE A 123 6.50 -7.23 2.27
N PRO A 124 5.76 -8.28 2.69
CA PRO A 124 4.92 -9.18 1.90
C PRO A 124 3.46 -8.70 1.68
N LEU A 125 3.03 -7.57 2.23
CA LEU A 125 1.65 -7.09 2.18
C LEU A 125 1.28 -6.32 0.88
N HIS A 126 1.99 -6.56 -0.22
CA HIS A 126 1.86 -5.80 -1.48
C HIS A 126 0.72 -6.25 -2.41
N VAL A 127 0.19 -7.45 -2.21
CA VAL A 127 -0.69 -8.15 -3.18
C VAL A 127 -2.06 -7.49 -3.40
N TRP A 128 -2.50 -6.62 -2.51
CA TRP A 128 -3.80 -5.97 -2.62
C TRP A 128 -3.82 -4.80 -3.62
N LEU A 129 -2.68 -4.12 -3.80
CA LEU A 129 -2.62 -2.86 -4.53
C LEU A 129 -2.95 -3.01 -6.03
N PRO A 130 -2.44 -4.01 -6.76
CA PRO A 130 -2.79 -4.22 -8.16
C PRO A 130 -4.26 -4.60 -8.38
N ASP A 131 -4.89 -5.27 -7.42
CA ASP A 131 -6.30 -5.66 -7.51
C ASP A 131 -7.23 -4.48 -7.17
N ALA A 132 -6.75 -3.48 -6.40
CA ALA A 132 -7.46 -2.23 -6.16
C ALA A 132 -7.77 -1.44 -7.47
N MET A 133 -7.18 -1.84 -8.62
CA MET A 133 -7.50 -1.29 -9.94
C MET A 133 -8.91 -1.59 -10.42
N GLU A 134 -9.65 -2.49 -9.79
CA GLU A 134 -11.08 -2.76 -10.07
C GLU A 134 -11.98 -1.55 -9.72
N GLY A 135 -11.51 -0.66 -8.84
CA GLY A 135 -12.20 0.59 -8.51
C GLY A 135 -12.22 1.61 -9.66
N PRO A 136 -13.07 2.65 -9.56
CA PRO A 136 -13.12 3.74 -10.53
C PRO A 136 -11.75 4.42 -10.72
N THR A 137 -11.40 4.80 -11.95
CA THR A 137 -10.07 5.36 -12.24
C THR A 137 -9.71 6.62 -11.45
N PRO A 138 -10.64 7.58 -11.16
CA PRO A 138 -10.30 8.70 -10.28
C PRO A 138 -9.96 8.26 -8.85
N VAL A 139 -10.57 7.18 -8.34
CA VAL A 139 -10.20 6.57 -7.06
C VAL A 139 -8.80 5.97 -7.13
N SER A 140 -8.47 5.28 -8.24
CA SER A 140 -7.11 4.78 -8.45
C SER A 140 -6.09 5.91 -8.45
N ALA A 141 -6.37 7.03 -9.14
CA ALA A 141 -5.51 8.21 -9.11
C ALA A 141 -5.31 8.77 -7.69
N LEU A 142 -6.40 8.88 -6.92
CA LEU A 142 -6.36 9.40 -5.55
C LEU A 142 -5.57 8.47 -4.62
N ILE A 143 -5.92 7.17 -4.56
CA ILE A 143 -5.28 6.20 -3.67
C ILE A 143 -3.79 6.07 -3.95
N HIS A 144 -3.38 6.02 -5.24
CA HIS A 144 -2.02 5.68 -5.64
C HIS A 144 -1.08 6.88 -5.80
N ALA A 145 -1.60 8.11 -5.92
CA ALA A 145 -0.74 9.27 -6.11
C ALA A 145 -0.26 9.87 -4.79
N ALA A 146 -1.19 10.32 -3.92
CA ALA A 146 -0.85 11.22 -2.82
C ALA A 146 -1.52 10.87 -1.49
N THR A 147 -2.28 9.77 -1.39
CA THR A 147 -3.11 9.55 -0.21
C THR A 147 -2.79 8.22 0.49
N MET A 148 -3.66 7.21 0.41
CA MET A 148 -3.56 6.00 1.23
C MET A 148 -2.17 5.35 1.19
N VAL A 149 -1.62 5.15 -0.01
CA VAL A 149 -0.32 4.51 -0.15
C VAL A 149 0.85 5.41 0.26
N ALA A 150 0.65 6.73 0.23
CA ALA A 150 1.60 7.73 0.72
C ALA A 150 1.62 7.81 2.25
N ALA A 151 0.51 7.46 2.92
CA ALA A 151 0.36 7.55 4.37
C ALA A 151 1.43 6.74 5.13
N GLY A 152 1.82 5.55 4.62
CA GLY A 152 2.87 4.76 5.26
C GLY A 152 4.24 5.44 5.20
N VAL A 153 4.63 5.96 4.03
CA VAL A 153 5.88 6.72 3.89
C VAL A 153 5.85 7.98 4.75
N TYR A 154 4.74 8.73 4.73
CA TYR A 154 4.54 9.90 5.58
C TYR A 154 4.72 9.56 7.06
N MET A 155 4.08 8.48 7.53
CA MET A 155 4.20 8.03 8.92
C MET A 155 5.66 7.71 9.27
N LEU A 156 6.37 6.96 8.43
CA LEU A 156 7.77 6.62 8.68
C LEU A 156 8.64 7.88 8.82
N CYS A 157 8.42 8.89 7.98
CA CYS A 157 9.14 10.16 8.08
C CYS A 157 8.71 10.96 9.32
N ARG A 158 7.40 10.97 9.64
CA ARG A 158 6.84 11.73 10.78
C ARG A 158 7.31 11.22 12.13
N VAL A 159 7.47 9.91 12.27
CA VAL A 159 7.93 9.25 13.52
C VAL A 159 9.32 8.63 13.36
N PHE A 160 10.16 9.23 12.51
CA PHE A 160 11.50 8.72 12.20
C PHE A 160 12.36 8.48 13.44
N PHE A 161 12.18 9.29 14.47
CA PHE A 161 12.88 9.22 15.75
C PHE A 161 12.71 7.87 16.49
N ILE A 162 11.68 7.08 16.17
CA ILE A 162 11.42 5.82 16.88
C ILE A 162 12.21 4.63 16.30
N PHE A 163 12.82 4.79 15.13
CA PHE A 163 13.51 3.69 14.45
C PHE A 163 14.97 3.61 14.85
N THR A 164 15.36 2.46 15.38
CA THR A 164 16.76 2.13 15.63
C THR A 164 17.51 1.86 14.32
N PRO A 165 18.86 1.92 14.30
CA PRO A 165 19.65 1.58 13.10
C PRO A 165 19.34 0.19 12.54
N ASP A 166 19.07 -0.81 13.40
CA ASP A 166 18.69 -2.16 12.99
C ASP A 166 17.33 -2.18 12.32
N ALA A 167 16.34 -1.47 12.88
CA ALA A 167 15.01 -1.32 12.26
C ALA A 167 15.11 -0.62 10.90
N LEU A 168 15.89 0.45 10.79
CA LEU A 168 16.13 1.18 9.55
C LEU A 168 16.78 0.27 8.49
N THR A 169 17.72 -0.59 8.88
CA THR A 169 18.31 -1.57 7.97
C THR A 169 17.25 -2.53 7.39
N VAL A 170 16.36 -3.07 8.22
CA VAL A 170 15.25 -3.92 7.76
C VAL A 170 14.32 -3.14 6.83
N ILE A 171 13.94 -1.91 7.19
CA ILE A 171 13.10 -1.03 6.39
C ILE A 171 13.72 -0.77 5.01
N ALA A 172 15.04 -0.48 4.96
CA ALA A 172 15.77 -0.24 3.72
C ALA A 172 15.72 -1.45 2.77
N TRP A 173 15.98 -2.65 3.28
CA TRP A 173 15.97 -3.87 2.48
C TRP A 173 14.57 -4.26 2.01
N ILE A 174 13.54 -4.14 2.85
CA ILE A 174 12.15 -4.38 2.46
C ILE A 174 11.72 -3.40 1.37
N GLY A 175 12.07 -2.11 1.52
CA GLY A 175 11.82 -1.09 0.51
C GLY A 175 12.51 -1.39 -0.82
N GLY A 176 13.82 -1.68 -0.78
CA GLY A 176 14.61 -2.02 -1.97
C GLY A 176 14.10 -3.27 -2.68
N PHE A 177 13.77 -4.32 -1.93
CA PHE A 177 13.18 -5.55 -2.48
C PHE A 177 11.82 -5.28 -3.13
N THR A 178 10.94 -4.53 -2.45
CA THR A 178 9.62 -4.15 -3.00
C THR A 178 9.76 -3.35 -4.28
N ALA A 179 10.71 -2.40 -4.32
CA ALA A 179 10.99 -1.58 -5.50
C ALA A 179 11.39 -2.45 -6.69
N LEU A 180 12.32 -3.38 -6.49
CA LEU A 180 12.81 -4.27 -7.55
C LEU A 180 11.74 -5.25 -8.02
N LEU A 181 11.09 -5.96 -7.09
CA LEU A 181 10.05 -6.94 -7.40
C LEU A 181 8.94 -6.31 -8.25
N SER A 182 8.46 -5.14 -7.82
CA SER A 182 7.36 -4.45 -8.49
C SER A 182 7.75 -3.91 -9.86
N ALA A 183 8.98 -3.39 -10.01
CA ALA A 183 9.48 -2.94 -11.31
C ALA A 183 9.59 -4.11 -12.31
N VAL A 184 10.07 -5.27 -11.86
CA VAL A 184 10.16 -6.47 -12.69
C VAL A 184 8.77 -6.95 -13.11
N ILE A 185 7.79 -6.99 -12.22
CA ILE A 185 6.40 -7.35 -12.55
C ILE A 185 5.79 -6.36 -13.56
N ALA A 186 6.00 -5.05 -13.37
CA ALA A 186 5.47 -4.01 -14.24
C ALA A 186 5.86 -4.19 -15.71
N VAL A 187 7.04 -4.73 -15.98
CA VAL A 187 7.57 -5.00 -17.33
C VAL A 187 6.63 -5.89 -18.16
N GLN A 188 5.96 -6.85 -17.54
CA GLN A 188 5.11 -7.85 -18.21
C GLN A 188 3.61 -7.69 -17.99
N GLN A 189 3.16 -6.59 -17.38
CA GLN A 189 1.73 -6.29 -17.32
C GLN A 189 1.25 -5.68 -18.63
N ASP A 190 0.03 -6.02 -19.04
CA ASP A 190 -0.59 -5.52 -20.28
C ASP A 190 -1.73 -4.52 -20.01
N ASP A 191 -2.28 -4.49 -18.81
CA ASP A 191 -3.30 -3.53 -18.36
C ASP A 191 -2.64 -2.21 -17.95
N ILE A 192 -3.07 -1.10 -18.58
CA ILE A 192 -2.52 0.24 -18.35
C ILE A 192 -2.59 0.68 -16.87
N LYS A 193 -3.69 0.36 -16.16
CA LYS A 193 -3.83 0.67 -14.73
C LYS A 193 -2.90 -0.21 -13.88
N ARG A 194 -2.77 -1.49 -14.21
CA ARG A 194 -1.88 -2.41 -13.47
C ARG A 194 -0.41 -2.07 -13.68
N ILE A 195 0.01 -1.64 -14.88
CA ILE A 195 1.37 -1.13 -15.10
C ILE A 195 1.63 0.06 -14.17
N LEU A 196 0.72 1.02 -14.10
CA LEU A 196 0.84 2.19 -13.22
C LEU A 196 0.79 1.82 -11.73
N ALA A 197 0.01 0.81 -11.33
CA ALA A 197 -0.06 0.31 -9.97
C ALA A 197 1.26 -0.32 -9.52
N TYR A 198 1.84 -1.23 -10.32
CA TYR A 198 3.17 -1.79 -10.02
C TYR A 198 4.28 -0.75 -10.07
N SER A 199 4.15 0.24 -10.94
CA SER A 199 5.02 1.40 -10.93
C SER A 199 4.89 2.22 -9.63
N THR A 200 3.69 2.35 -9.06
CA THR A 200 3.48 2.99 -7.75
C THR A 200 4.14 2.18 -6.63
N LEU A 201 3.91 0.87 -6.59
CA LEU A 201 4.57 -0.04 -5.66
C LEU A 201 6.10 0.11 -5.69
N SER A 202 6.66 0.16 -6.89
CA SER A 202 8.09 0.33 -7.08
C SER A 202 8.59 1.67 -6.52
N GLN A 203 7.88 2.78 -6.75
CA GLN A 203 8.29 4.10 -6.23
C GLN A 203 8.09 4.21 -4.71
N LEU A 204 7.05 3.60 -4.16
CA LEU A 204 6.87 3.52 -2.70
C LEU A 204 8.00 2.71 -2.05
N GLY A 205 8.41 1.60 -2.67
CA GLY A 205 9.59 0.85 -2.24
C GLY A 205 10.86 1.70 -2.24
N TYR A 206 11.03 2.56 -3.26
CA TYR A 206 12.12 3.54 -3.30
C TYR A 206 12.11 4.51 -2.12
N MET A 207 10.93 5.05 -1.79
CA MET A 207 10.77 5.99 -0.66
C MET A 207 11.03 5.30 0.68
N VAL A 208 10.50 4.08 0.85
CA VAL A 208 10.74 3.28 2.06
C VAL A 208 12.22 2.93 2.20
N MET A 209 12.89 2.56 1.09
CA MET A 209 14.34 2.36 1.05
C MET A 209 15.09 3.63 1.47
N ALA A 210 14.68 4.80 0.99
CA ALA A 210 15.30 6.07 1.35
C ALA A 210 15.18 6.37 2.86
N VAL A 211 13.98 6.16 3.45
CA VAL A 211 13.79 6.31 4.90
C VAL A 211 14.73 5.38 5.66
N GLY A 212 14.81 4.11 5.26
CA GLY A 212 15.70 3.12 5.89
C GLY A 212 17.19 3.44 5.73
N LEU A 213 17.56 4.24 4.73
CA LEU A 213 18.91 4.76 4.50
C LEU A 213 19.15 6.15 5.11
N HIS A 214 18.41 6.52 6.16
CA HIS A 214 18.49 7.80 6.84
C HIS A 214 18.12 9.03 5.99
N GLY A 215 17.28 8.85 4.97
CA GLY A 215 16.84 9.92 4.06
C GLY A 215 15.33 10.21 4.13
N PRO A 216 14.76 10.60 5.29
CA PRO A 216 13.34 10.95 5.39
C PRO A 216 12.98 12.19 4.56
N THR A 217 13.90 13.17 4.45
CA THR A 217 13.73 14.37 3.60
C THR A 217 13.60 14.00 2.13
N GLN A 218 14.50 13.16 1.61
CA GLN A 218 14.48 12.70 0.22
C GLN A 218 13.23 11.86 -0.08
N ALA A 219 12.80 11.03 0.89
CA ALA A 219 11.57 10.26 0.78
C ALA A 219 10.32 11.17 0.67
N MET A 220 10.21 12.19 1.53
CA MET A 220 9.10 13.16 1.50
C MET A 220 9.13 14.04 0.25
N PHE A 221 10.30 14.45 -0.19
CA PHE A 221 10.45 15.20 -1.43
C PHE A 221 9.98 14.38 -2.64
N HIS A 222 10.44 13.11 -2.71
CA HIS A 222 9.98 12.21 -3.79
C HIS A 222 8.49 11.89 -3.67
N LEU A 223 7.94 11.77 -2.47
CA LEU A 223 6.51 11.58 -2.24
C LEU A 223 5.68 12.72 -2.84
N THR A 224 6.12 13.97 -2.66
CA THR A 224 5.42 15.15 -3.17
C THR A 224 5.48 15.24 -4.68
N THR A 225 6.65 15.06 -5.28
CA THR A 225 6.78 15.05 -6.75
C THR A 225 6.04 13.87 -7.38
N HIS A 226 6.07 12.70 -6.72
CA HIS A 226 5.33 11.50 -7.10
C HIS A 226 3.82 11.75 -7.14
N ALA A 227 3.28 12.51 -6.18
CA ALA A 227 1.87 12.86 -6.17
C ALA A 227 1.44 13.55 -7.46
N PHE A 228 2.23 14.50 -7.98
CA PHE A 228 1.92 15.22 -9.19
C PHE A 228 1.94 14.32 -10.43
N PHE A 229 3.05 13.66 -10.69
CA PHE A 229 3.16 12.88 -11.93
C PHE A 229 2.36 11.57 -11.90
N LYS A 230 2.08 10.99 -10.71
CA LYS A 230 1.23 9.78 -10.63
C LYS A 230 -0.25 10.11 -10.81
N ALA A 231 -0.75 11.18 -10.20
CA ALA A 231 -2.11 11.64 -10.47
C ALA A 231 -2.29 11.94 -11.95
N LEU A 232 -1.32 12.62 -12.58
CA LEU A 232 -1.29 12.88 -14.00
C LEU A 232 -1.39 11.61 -14.84
N LEU A 233 -0.56 10.62 -14.56
CA LEU A 233 -0.52 9.35 -15.30
C LEU A 233 -1.82 8.56 -15.15
N PHE A 234 -2.37 8.43 -13.94
CA PHE A 234 -3.62 7.73 -13.71
C PHE A 234 -4.83 8.43 -14.31
N LEU A 235 -4.94 9.76 -14.19
CA LEU A 235 -6.02 10.51 -14.82
C LEU A 235 -5.89 10.51 -16.35
N GLY A 236 -4.66 10.58 -16.87
CA GLY A 236 -4.38 10.40 -18.27
C GLY A 236 -4.76 9.02 -18.80
N ALA A 237 -4.45 7.96 -18.04
CA ALA A 237 -4.92 6.60 -18.33
C ALA A 237 -6.45 6.52 -18.30
N GLY A 238 -7.10 7.20 -17.36
CA GLY A 238 -8.56 7.30 -17.32
C GLY A 238 -9.16 7.96 -18.57
N SER A 239 -8.54 9.02 -19.07
CA SER A 239 -8.91 9.66 -20.33
C SER A 239 -8.78 8.71 -21.51
N VAL A 240 -7.68 7.94 -21.57
CA VAL A 240 -7.49 6.94 -22.63
C VAL A 240 -8.54 5.82 -22.54
N ILE A 241 -8.74 5.24 -21.37
CA ILE A 241 -9.72 4.15 -21.15
C ILE A 241 -11.13 4.58 -21.56
N LEU A 242 -11.53 5.82 -21.22
CA LEU A 242 -12.83 6.35 -21.62
C LEU A 242 -12.93 6.50 -23.15
N ALA A 243 -11.89 6.99 -23.80
CA ALA A 243 -11.87 7.21 -25.25
C ALA A 243 -11.85 5.91 -26.06
N VAL A 244 -11.35 4.80 -25.51
CA VAL A 244 -11.32 3.48 -26.14
C VAL A 244 -12.39 2.52 -25.61
N HIS A 245 -13.53 3.05 -25.15
CA HIS A 245 -14.70 2.28 -24.69
C HIS A 245 -14.39 1.29 -23.55
N HIS A 246 -13.65 1.72 -22.54
CA HIS A 246 -13.28 0.96 -21.33
C HIS A 246 -12.29 -0.18 -21.56
N GLU A 247 -11.62 -0.27 -22.71
CA GLU A 247 -10.51 -1.19 -22.90
C GLU A 247 -9.30 -0.76 -22.07
N GLN A 248 -8.65 -1.71 -21.41
CA GLN A 248 -7.48 -1.47 -20.55
C GLN A 248 -6.20 -2.12 -21.07
N ASP A 249 -6.32 -3.09 -22.00
CA ASP A 249 -5.19 -3.77 -22.60
C ASP A 249 -4.47 -2.83 -23.59
N ILE A 250 -3.19 -2.50 -23.29
CA ILE A 250 -2.37 -1.62 -24.13
C ILE A 250 -2.18 -2.18 -25.55
N TRP A 251 -2.25 -3.50 -25.72
CA TRP A 251 -2.09 -4.16 -27.03
C TRP A 251 -3.31 -4.01 -27.93
N LYS A 252 -4.45 -3.61 -27.41
CA LYS A 252 -5.65 -3.26 -28.17
C LYS A 252 -5.79 -1.76 -28.42
N MET A 253 -4.83 -0.95 -27.93
CA MET A 253 -4.72 0.48 -28.16
C MET A 253 -3.88 0.76 -29.42
N GLY A 254 -3.15 1.85 -29.44
CA GLY A 254 -2.20 2.25 -30.50
C GLY A 254 -2.70 3.46 -31.30
N GLY A 255 -1.77 4.27 -31.80
CA GLY A 255 -2.05 5.44 -32.63
C GLY A 255 -2.78 6.59 -31.91
N LEU A 256 -2.87 6.56 -30.58
CA LEU A 256 -3.62 7.55 -29.81
C LEU A 256 -2.98 8.94 -29.79
N ARG A 257 -1.68 9.05 -30.10
CA ARG A 257 -0.98 10.36 -30.14
C ARG A 257 -1.68 11.40 -31.01
N THR A 258 -2.19 11.01 -32.16
CA THR A 258 -2.83 11.92 -33.12
C THR A 258 -4.30 12.17 -32.78
N LYS A 259 -4.94 11.25 -32.08
CA LYS A 259 -6.35 11.31 -31.70
C LYS A 259 -6.57 12.08 -30.40
N MET A 260 -5.62 11.95 -29.46
CA MET A 260 -5.66 12.54 -28.13
C MET A 260 -4.35 13.32 -27.84
N PRO A 261 -4.07 14.39 -28.57
CA PRO A 261 -2.77 15.07 -28.49
C PRO A 261 -2.49 15.70 -27.11
N VAL A 262 -3.50 16.25 -26.44
CA VAL A 262 -3.30 16.87 -25.11
C VAL A 262 -3.06 15.79 -24.07
N THR A 263 -3.88 14.74 -24.05
CA THR A 263 -3.68 13.58 -23.15
C THR A 263 -2.32 12.94 -23.40
N PHE A 264 -1.89 12.77 -24.66
CA PHE A 264 -0.57 12.22 -24.98
C PHE A 264 0.58 13.06 -24.41
N TRP A 265 0.58 14.38 -24.66
CA TRP A 265 1.69 15.22 -24.21
C TRP A 265 1.74 15.36 -22.68
N THR A 266 0.60 15.46 -22.02
CA THR A 266 0.54 15.48 -20.55
C THR A 266 0.98 14.13 -19.95
N PHE A 267 0.56 13.02 -20.56
CA PHE A 267 1.04 11.68 -20.15
C PHE A 267 2.55 11.51 -20.37
N MET A 268 3.09 12.07 -21.47
CA MET A 268 4.54 12.06 -21.75
C MET A 268 5.30 12.87 -20.69
N VAL A 269 4.81 14.04 -20.28
CA VAL A 269 5.40 14.81 -19.17
C VAL A 269 5.46 13.97 -17.88
N GLY A 270 4.35 13.31 -17.51
CA GLY A 270 4.34 12.40 -16.37
C GLY A 270 5.30 11.24 -16.50
N THR A 271 5.43 10.66 -17.71
CA THR A 271 6.38 9.58 -18.02
C THR A 271 7.83 10.05 -17.86
N LEU A 272 8.19 11.22 -18.41
CA LEU A 272 9.53 11.78 -18.29
C LEU A 272 9.86 12.15 -16.84
N ALA A 273 8.91 12.71 -16.10
CA ALA A 273 9.07 12.97 -14.67
C ALA A 273 9.32 11.67 -13.88
N LEU A 274 8.50 10.66 -14.10
CA LEU A 274 8.66 9.36 -13.43
C LEU A 274 9.97 8.65 -13.83
N ALA A 275 10.40 8.76 -15.08
CA ALA A 275 11.68 8.21 -15.53
C ALA A 275 12.89 8.89 -14.86
N GLY A 276 12.75 10.15 -14.43
CA GLY A 276 13.84 10.94 -13.85
C GLY A 276 14.68 11.64 -14.93
N VAL A 277 14.00 12.21 -15.94
CA VAL A 277 14.66 13.00 -17.00
C VAL A 277 14.74 14.46 -16.59
N PRO A 278 15.89 15.15 -16.68
CA PRO A 278 15.95 16.59 -16.46
C PRO A 278 15.14 17.36 -17.52
N PRO A 279 14.48 18.46 -17.24
CA PRO A 279 14.37 19.17 -15.96
C PRO A 279 13.11 18.79 -15.13
N PHE A 280 12.51 17.63 -15.37
CA PHE A 280 11.27 17.22 -14.70
C PHE A 280 11.50 16.92 -13.21
N SER A 281 10.44 17.14 -12.41
CA SER A 281 10.51 17.08 -10.93
C SER A 281 11.04 15.77 -10.36
N GLY A 282 10.72 14.65 -11.03
CA GLY A 282 11.18 13.32 -10.60
C GLY A 282 12.69 13.10 -10.76
N PHE A 283 13.39 13.86 -11.59
CA PHE A 283 14.84 13.83 -11.66
C PHE A 283 15.44 14.23 -10.31
N TYR A 284 15.12 15.41 -9.81
CA TYR A 284 15.68 15.94 -8.56
C TYR A 284 15.39 15.04 -7.37
N SER A 285 14.17 14.62 -7.22
CA SER A 285 13.75 13.81 -6.06
C SER A 285 14.28 12.37 -6.10
N LYS A 286 14.39 11.75 -7.29
CA LYS A 286 14.93 10.39 -7.42
C LYS A 286 16.44 10.35 -7.25
N ASP A 287 17.14 11.34 -7.81
CA ASP A 287 18.59 11.44 -7.66
C ASP A 287 19.00 11.67 -6.22
N GLY A 288 18.21 12.41 -5.42
CA GLY A 288 18.39 12.51 -3.99
C GLY A 288 18.34 11.15 -3.27
N ILE A 289 17.40 10.27 -3.64
CA ILE A 289 17.31 8.91 -3.08
C ILE A 289 18.53 8.07 -3.52
N LEU A 290 18.92 8.14 -4.80
CA LEU A 290 20.10 7.41 -5.28
C LEU A 290 21.40 7.92 -4.61
N ALA A 291 21.52 9.23 -4.39
CA ALA A 291 22.65 9.81 -3.67
C ALA A 291 22.74 9.26 -2.24
N GLN A 292 21.60 9.21 -1.53
CA GLN A 292 21.52 8.63 -0.20
C GLN A 292 21.91 7.13 -0.20
N ALA A 293 21.45 6.38 -1.20
CA ALA A 293 21.82 4.98 -1.34
C ALA A 293 23.32 4.79 -1.64
N ALA A 294 23.92 5.65 -2.47
CA ALA A 294 25.34 5.59 -2.79
C ALA A 294 26.24 5.84 -1.56
N GLN A 295 25.76 6.66 -0.61
CA GLN A 295 26.52 6.98 0.61
C GLN A 295 26.41 5.87 1.67
N HIS A 296 25.27 5.20 1.79
CA HIS A 296 24.99 4.29 2.90
C HIS A 296 25.04 2.81 2.53
N SER A 297 24.74 2.41 1.27
CA SER A 297 24.67 1.02 0.87
C SER A 297 24.83 0.80 -0.63
N LEU A 298 26.04 0.39 -1.04
CA LEU A 298 26.30 0.07 -2.44
C LEU A 298 25.34 -0.97 -3.05
N PRO A 299 24.95 -2.07 -2.36
CA PRO A 299 23.97 -2.99 -2.91
C PRO A 299 22.61 -2.36 -3.19
N LEU A 300 22.10 -1.52 -2.27
CA LEU A 300 20.82 -0.83 -2.45
C LEU A 300 20.91 0.28 -3.52
N PHE A 301 22.06 0.93 -3.66
CA PHE A 301 22.33 1.83 -4.79
C PHE A 301 22.22 1.12 -6.13
N VAL A 302 22.83 -0.07 -6.27
CA VAL A 302 22.73 -0.89 -7.49
C VAL A 302 21.28 -1.31 -7.74
N VAL A 303 20.57 -1.77 -6.71
CA VAL A 303 19.14 -2.07 -6.81
C VAL A 303 18.37 -0.85 -7.31
N GLY A 304 18.62 0.33 -6.72
CA GLY A 304 18.03 1.58 -7.14
C GLY A 304 18.30 1.91 -8.61
N ALA A 305 19.53 1.80 -9.07
CA ALA A 305 19.89 2.04 -10.47
C ALA A 305 19.17 1.09 -11.45
N VAL A 306 19.11 -0.21 -11.12
CA VAL A 306 18.36 -1.20 -11.91
C VAL A 306 16.88 -0.87 -11.98
N VAL A 307 16.28 -0.50 -10.84
CA VAL A 307 14.86 -0.10 -10.78
C VAL A 307 14.61 1.16 -11.62
N ALA A 308 15.54 2.13 -11.64
CA ALA A 308 15.43 3.33 -12.50
C ALA A 308 15.40 2.96 -13.97
N ALA A 309 16.27 2.04 -14.42
CA ALA A 309 16.29 1.54 -15.79
C ALA A 309 14.99 0.79 -16.14
N LEU A 310 14.52 -0.10 -15.27
CA LEU A 310 13.25 -0.82 -15.44
C LEU A 310 12.06 0.13 -15.48
N THR A 311 12.07 1.18 -14.63
CA THR A 311 11.01 2.21 -14.61
C THR A 311 10.90 2.90 -15.97
N THR A 312 12.01 3.34 -16.52
CA THR A 312 12.06 3.94 -17.85
C THR A 312 11.60 2.95 -18.91
N PHE A 313 12.06 1.71 -18.84
CA PHE A 313 11.72 0.67 -19.79
C PHE A 313 10.19 0.40 -19.84
N TYR A 314 9.54 0.09 -18.74
CA TYR A 314 8.11 -0.25 -18.78
C TYR A 314 7.21 0.96 -19.08
N MET A 315 7.62 2.18 -18.69
CA MET A 315 6.87 3.38 -19.04
C MET A 315 6.97 3.71 -20.54
N PHE A 316 8.15 3.62 -21.13
CA PHE A 316 8.28 3.81 -22.57
C PHE A 316 7.68 2.65 -23.38
N ARG A 317 7.71 1.40 -22.86
CA ARG A 317 6.93 0.29 -23.42
C ARG A 317 5.44 0.68 -23.51
N LEU A 318 4.86 1.18 -22.43
CA LEU A 318 3.47 1.64 -22.40
C LEU A 318 3.23 2.73 -23.45
N VAL A 319 4.09 3.74 -23.51
CA VAL A 319 3.96 4.86 -24.48
C VAL A 319 4.06 4.36 -25.92
N PHE A 320 5.03 3.52 -26.26
CA PHE A 320 5.21 2.99 -27.62
C PHE A 320 4.01 2.13 -28.05
N VAL A 321 3.48 1.32 -27.14
CA VAL A 321 2.40 0.38 -27.46
C VAL A 321 1.05 1.06 -27.51
N ALA A 322 0.71 1.92 -26.51
CA ALA A 322 -0.63 2.51 -26.40
C ALA A 322 -0.80 3.78 -27.23
N PHE A 323 0.22 4.64 -27.33
CA PHE A 323 0.07 5.95 -27.97
C PHE A 323 0.64 6.04 -29.37
N LEU A 324 1.69 5.27 -29.66
CA LEU A 324 2.37 5.34 -30.95
C LEU A 324 1.95 4.19 -31.88
N GLY A 325 2.49 4.19 -33.10
CA GLY A 325 2.17 3.19 -34.11
C GLY A 325 0.79 3.41 -34.77
N LYS A 326 0.18 2.28 -35.18
CA LYS A 326 -1.15 2.26 -35.83
C LYS A 326 -2.20 1.83 -34.79
N SER A 327 -3.44 2.30 -34.94
CA SER A 327 -4.57 1.82 -34.17
C SER A 327 -4.74 0.31 -34.33
N ARG A 328 -4.90 -0.40 -33.22
CA ARG A 328 -4.99 -1.87 -33.19
C ARG A 328 -6.40 -2.39 -32.93
N SER A 329 -7.35 -1.51 -32.65
CA SER A 329 -8.77 -1.80 -32.53
C SER A 329 -9.59 -0.71 -33.20
N GLU A 330 -10.85 -1.01 -33.50
CA GLU A 330 -11.81 -0.04 -34.02
C GLU A 330 -12.03 1.09 -33.02
N ALA A 331 -12.18 0.78 -31.74
CA ALA A 331 -12.31 1.75 -30.67
C ALA A 331 -11.12 2.75 -30.61
N ALA A 332 -9.89 2.27 -30.74
CA ALA A 332 -8.71 3.12 -30.82
C ALA A 332 -8.67 3.95 -32.10
N GLY A 333 -9.25 3.44 -33.21
CA GLY A 333 -9.39 4.17 -34.47
C GLY A 333 -10.34 5.38 -34.38
N HIS A 334 -11.36 5.29 -33.56
CA HIS A 334 -12.40 6.33 -33.37
C HIS A 334 -12.20 7.16 -32.08
N ALA A 335 -11.14 6.91 -31.33
CA ALA A 335 -10.84 7.67 -30.11
C ALA A 335 -10.78 9.18 -30.36
N GLN A 336 -11.29 9.96 -29.42
CA GLN A 336 -11.29 11.42 -29.45
C GLN A 336 -10.72 11.98 -28.14
N GLU A 337 -10.22 13.21 -28.20
CA GLU A 337 -9.71 13.91 -27.01
C GLU A 337 -10.81 14.09 -25.96
N SER A 338 -10.42 13.99 -24.70
CA SER A 338 -11.34 14.17 -23.57
C SER A 338 -11.86 15.61 -23.48
N PRO A 339 -13.06 15.82 -22.90
CA PRO A 339 -13.64 17.16 -22.74
C PRO A 339 -12.76 18.07 -21.86
N PRO A 340 -12.86 19.39 -21.99
CA PRO A 340 -12.02 20.38 -21.28
C PRO A 340 -11.98 20.18 -19.76
N VAL A 341 -13.08 19.75 -19.15
CA VAL A 341 -13.18 19.48 -17.70
C VAL A 341 -12.18 18.39 -17.26
N MET A 342 -11.90 17.42 -18.12
CA MET A 342 -10.90 16.37 -17.83
C MET A 342 -9.48 16.80 -18.19
N VAL A 343 -9.33 17.60 -19.24
CA VAL A 343 -8.03 18.04 -19.76
C VAL A 343 -7.36 19.09 -18.86
N TRP A 344 -8.13 20.00 -18.23
CA TRP A 344 -7.56 21.02 -17.35
C TRP A 344 -6.79 20.45 -16.16
N PRO A 345 -7.31 19.48 -15.38
CA PRO A 345 -6.54 18.83 -14.32
C PRO A 345 -5.22 18.22 -14.83
N LEU A 346 -5.23 17.59 -16.02
CA LEU A 346 -4.01 17.04 -16.62
C LEU A 346 -2.96 18.13 -16.89
N ARG A 347 -3.36 19.27 -17.41
CA ARG A 347 -2.43 20.40 -17.67
C ARG A 347 -1.84 20.96 -16.39
N ILE A 348 -2.66 21.13 -15.34
CA ILE A 348 -2.20 21.63 -14.04
C ILE A 348 -1.21 20.66 -13.42
N LEU A 349 -1.51 19.37 -13.42
CA LEU A 349 -0.61 18.34 -12.89
C LEU A 349 0.67 18.22 -13.73
N ALA A 350 0.59 18.39 -15.05
CA ALA A 350 1.76 18.43 -15.92
C ALA A 350 2.68 19.61 -15.58
N PHE A 351 2.11 20.80 -15.33
CA PHE A 351 2.89 21.96 -14.88
C PHE A 351 3.65 21.65 -13.58
N PHE A 352 2.98 21.12 -12.55
CA PHE A 352 3.64 20.76 -11.29
C PHE A 352 4.62 19.59 -11.44
N SER A 353 4.40 18.69 -12.39
CA SER A 353 5.36 17.62 -12.72
C SER A 353 6.66 18.14 -13.35
N VAL A 354 6.65 19.35 -13.88
CA VAL A 354 7.87 20.05 -14.35
C VAL A 354 8.51 20.85 -13.21
N VAL A 355 7.75 21.76 -12.59
CA VAL A 355 8.34 22.75 -11.67
C VAL A 355 8.47 22.26 -10.23
N GLY A 356 7.75 21.21 -9.83
CA GLY A 356 7.70 20.73 -8.44
C GLY A 356 9.04 20.26 -7.86
N GLY A 357 10.04 20.02 -8.72
CA GLY A 357 11.40 19.71 -8.28
C GLY A 357 12.29 20.94 -7.99
N LEU A 358 11.81 22.14 -8.34
CA LEU A 358 12.60 23.37 -8.36
C LEU A 358 12.08 24.48 -7.44
N ILE A 359 11.00 24.22 -6.70
CA ILE A 359 10.29 25.23 -5.88
C ILE A 359 10.66 25.15 -4.37
N GLY A 360 11.80 24.56 -4.00
CA GLY A 360 12.28 24.55 -2.62
C GLY A 360 11.56 23.57 -1.68
N ILE A 361 10.87 22.55 -2.23
CA ILE A 361 10.15 21.55 -1.41
C ILE A 361 11.12 20.72 -0.55
N GLU A 362 12.28 20.38 -1.07
CA GLU A 362 13.30 19.60 -0.35
C GLU A 362 13.78 20.35 0.90
N GLU A 363 14.11 21.63 0.78
CA GLU A 363 14.53 22.49 1.90
C GLU A 363 13.44 22.61 2.98
N LEU A 364 12.17 22.78 2.53
CA LEU A 364 11.04 22.83 3.44
C LEU A 364 10.98 21.57 4.32
N TYR A 365 11.16 20.39 3.72
CA TYR A 365 11.18 19.14 4.50
C TYR A 365 12.46 18.97 5.32
N GLY A 366 13.60 19.40 4.83
CA GLY A 366 14.87 19.40 5.59
C GLY A 366 14.73 20.14 6.91
N THR A 367 14.16 21.34 6.88
CA THR A 367 13.91 22.15 8.08
C THR A 367 12.82 21.55 8.98
N GLN A 368 11.72 21.03 8.42
CA GLN A 368 10.61 20.47 9.21
C GLN A 368 10.97 19.14 9.89
N LEU A 369 11.77 18.30 9.25
CA LEU A 369 12.21 17.02 9.80
C LEU A 369 13.51 17.14 10.61
N ALA A 370 14.04 18.36 10.76
CA ALA A 370 15.28 18.67 11.47
C ALA A 370 16.49 17.83 11.00
N THR A 371 16.51 17.47 9.72
CA THR A 371 17.61 16.71 9.10
C THR A 371 18.72 17.60 8.57
N GLU A 372 18.41 18.87 8.30
CA GLU A 372 19.36 19.87 7.79
C GLU A 372 19.09 21.25 8.43
N HIS A 373 20.14 21.90 8.89
CA HIS A 373 20.11 23.30 9.30
C HIS A 373 20.55 24.18 8.12
N THR A 374 19.64 24.42 7.19
CA THR A 374 19.87 25.38 6.10
C THR A 374 19.45 26.78 6.56
N GLU A 375 20.41 27.63 6.89
CA GLU A 375 20.18 29.04 7.24
C GLU A 375 19.89 29.93 6.02
N HIS A 376 20.05 29.42 4.78
CA HIS A 376 19.92 30.23 3.57
C HIS A 376 19.00 29.53 2.55
N ALA A 377 18.05 30.29 2.02
CA ALA A 377 17.24 29.86 0.88
C ALA A 377 18.14 29.63 -0.35
N VAL A 378 18.14 28.41 -0.87
CA VAL A 378 18.92 28.04 -2.06
C VAL A 378 18.32 28.73 -3.28
N SER A 379 19.14 29.38 -4.09
CA SER A 379 18.66 30.08 -5.30
C SER A 379 18.17 29.04 -6.34
N PHE A 380 17.24 29.44 -7.21
CA PHE A 380 16.74 28.61 -8.30
C PHE A 380 17.86 28.00 -9.15
N GLY A 381 18.92 28.78 -9.44
CA GLY A 381 20.09 28.27 -10.17
C GLY A 381 20.86 27.19 -9.42
N GLN A 382 20.98 27.32 -8.11
CA GLN A 382 21.61 26.31 -7.26
C GLN A 382 20.77 25.03 -7.20
N GLN A 383 19.45 25.12 -7.11
CA GLN A 383 18.57 23.94 -7.17
C GLN A 383 18.68 23.22 -8.52
N LEU A 384 18.76 23.97 -9.63
CA LEU A 384 18.88 23.39 -10.98
C LEU A 384 20.17 22.59 -11.17
N ILE A 385 21.30 23.06 -10.62
CA ILE A 385 22.63 22.52 -10.84
C ILE A 385 23.10 21.65 -9.66
N GLY A 386 22.46 21.81 -8.49
CA GLY A 386 22.84 21.14 -7.24
C GLY A 386 23.10 19.65 -7.34
N PRO A 387 22.20 18.83 -7.93
CA PRO A 387 22.42 17.39 -8.08
C PRO A 387 23.72 17.04 -8.83
N PHE A 388 24.07 17.82 -9.87
CA PHE A 388 25.29 17.59 -10.66
C PHE A 388 26.57 17.91 -9.90
N ILE A 389 26.51 18.82 -8.92
CA ILE A 389 27.66 19.23 -8.10
C ILE A 389 27.82 18.32 -6.88
N HIS A 390 26.71 18.06 -6.16
CA HIS A 390 26.75 17.37 -4.88
C HIS A 390 26.69 15.83 -4.99
N ALA A 391 26.09 15.30 -6.06
CA ALA A 391 25.93 13.85 -6.25
C ALA A 391 26.22 13.39 -7.71
N PRO A 392 27.38 13.72 -8.32
CA PRO A 392 27.65 13.45 -9.74
C PRO A 392 27.57 11.96 -10.11
N LEU A 393 27.94 11.07 -9.18
CA LEU A 393 27.83 9.62 -9.38
C LEU A 393 26.37 9.17 -9.50
N ALA A 394 25.50 9.61 -8.57
CA ALA A 394 24.08 9.26 -8.58
C ALA A 394 23.40 9.79 -9.85
N VAL A 395 23.66 11.04 -10.23
CA VAL A 395 23.17 11.67 -11.44
C VAL A 395 23.66 10.93 -12.70
N GLY A 396 24.95 10.62 -12.79
CA GLY A 396 25.51 9.90 -13.93
C GLY A 396 24.90 8.52 -14.11
N VAL A 397 24.76 7.75 -13.02
CA VAL A 397 24.15 6.42 -13.04
C VAL A 397 22.64 6.52 -13.30
N GLY A 398 21.95 7.51 -12.73
CA GLY A 398 20.53 7.75 -12.99
C GLY A 398 20.24 8.06 -14.45
N LEU A 399 21.00 8.97 -15.06
CA LEU A 399 20.88 9.29 -16.48
C LEU A 399 21.24 8.11 -17.39
N LEU A 400 22.28 7.36 -17.05
CA LEU A 400 22.64 6.13 -17.77
C LEU A 400 21.50 5.10 -17.71
N ALA A 401 20.88 4.93 -16.55
CA ALA A 401 19.73 4.04 -16.38
C ALA A 401 18.55 4.46 -17.25
N VAL A 402 18.28 5.77 -17.36
CA VAL A 402 17.25 6.31 -18.26
C VAL A 402 17.56 5.99 -19.71
N VAL A 403 18.81 6.23 -20.16
CA VAL A 403 19.23 5.95 -21.55
C VAL A 403 19.11 4.46 -21.86
N ILE A 404 19.59 3.58 -20.98
CA ILE A 404 19.51 2.12 -21.16
C ILE A 404 18.04 1.67 -21.23
N GLY A 405 17.20 2.12 -20.27
CA GLY A 405 15.78 1.76 -20.23
C GLY A 405 15.03 2.22 -21.49
N TYR A 406 15.27 3.45 -21.93
CA TYR A 406 14.68 3.99 -23.16
C TYR A 406 15.15 3.22 -24.40
N ALA A 407 16.46 3.02 -24.57
CA ALA A 407 17.02 2.32 -25.71
C ALA A 407 16.50 0.88 -25.81
N ALA A 408 16.41 0.17 -24.69
CA ALA A 408 15.84 -1.18 -24.63
C ALA A 408 14.35 -1.18 -25.00
N ALA A 409 13.57 -0.24 -24.47
CA ALA A 409 12.15 -0.11 -24.81
C ALA A 409 11.96 0.23 -26.30
N TYR A 410 12.76 1.15 -26.84
CA TYR A 410 12.71 1.53 -28.25
C TYR A 410 13.05 0.34 -29.15
N ALA A 411 14.15 -0.36 -28.87
CA ALA A 411 14.59 -1.50 -29.67
C ALA A 411 13.57 -2.65 -29.71
N LEU A 412 12.84 -2.86 -28.60
CA LEU A 412 11.89 -3.97 -28.49
C LEU A 412 10.48 -3.60 -28.92
N TYR A 413 10.01 -2.36 -28.68
CA TYR A 413 8.60 -2.00 -28.79
C TYR A 413 8.26 -0.93 -29.82
N ALA A 414 9.21 -0.18 -30.35
CA ALA A 414 8.92 0.92 -31.29
C ALA A 414 8.17 0.45 -32.56
N LYS A 415 8.38 -0.78 -32.99
CA LYS A 415 7.73 -1.39 -34.16
C LYS A 415 7.04 -2.72 -33.86
N ALA A 416 6.89 -3.08 -32.59
CA ALA A 416 6.35 -4.38 -32.20
C ALA A 416 4.84 -4.49 -32.45
N ALA A 417 4.41 -5.53 -33.15
CA ALA A 417 2.99 -5.87 -33.31
C ALA A 417 2.44 -6.66 -32.10
N LYS A 418 3.29 -7.47 -31.45
CA LYS A 418 3.02 -8.27 -30.26
C LYS A 418 4.17 -8.17 -29.27
N ASP A 419 3.95 -8.58 -28.00
CA ASP A 419 5.00 -8.57 -27.00
C ASP A 419 6.15 -9.53 -27.35
N PRO A 420 7.39 -9.04 -27.51
CA PRO A 420 8.54 -9.88 -27.85
C PRO A 420 9.16 -10.58 -26.63
N LEU A 421 8.84 -10.14 -25.39
CA LEU A 421 9.50 -10.66 -24.19
C LEU A 421 9.12 -12.11 -23.85
N PRO A 422 7.88 -12.59 -24.02
CA PRO A 422 7.55 -13.99 -23.77
C PRO A 422 8.39 -14.96 -24.57
N GLU A 423 8.70 -14.64 -25.83
CA GLU A 423 9.55 -15.46 -26.69
C GLU A 423 11.02 -15.46 -26.23
N LYS A 424 11.50 -14.31 -25.69
CA LYS A 424 12.91 -14.14 -25.27
C LYS A 424 13.19 -14.65 -23.85
N LEU A 425 12.25 -14.45 -22.91
CA LEU A 425 12.43 -14.75 -21.50
C LEU A 425 11.74 -16.05 -21.02
N GLY A 426 10.90 -16.67 -21.86
CA GLY A 426 10.29 -17.97 -21.59
C GLY A 426 9.58 -18.06 -20.22
N ALA A 427 10.09 -18.91 -19.35
CA ALA A 427 9.51 -19.14 -18.01
C ALA A 427 9.54 -17.90 -17.12
N LEU A 428 10.58 -17.08 -17.22
CA LEU A 428 10.70 -15.86 -16.44
C LEU A 428 9.59 -14.86 -16.81
N SER A 429 9.30 -14.66 -18.10
CA SER A 429 8.20 -13.81 -18.55
C SER A 429 6.86 -14.30 -18.00
N ARG A 430 6.62 -15.62 -17.97
CA ARG A 430 5.41 -16.19 -17.35
C ARG A 430 5.33 -15.90 -15.85
N ALA A 431 6.43 -16.06 -15.14
CA ALA A 431 6.47 -15.74 -13.71
C ALA A 431 6.18 -14.25 -13.45
N MET A 432 6.79 -13.34 -14.22
CA MET A 432 6.55 -11.89 -14.13
C MET A 432 5.09 -11.54 -14.43
N ARG A 433 4.49 -12.12 -15.46
CA ARG A 433 3.08 -11.93 -15.84
C ARG A 433 2.13 -12.42 -14.76
N ASN A 434 2.43 -13.56 -14.14
CA ASN A 434 1.67 -14.15 -13.04
C ASN A 434 2.14 -13.63 -11.65
N ARG A 435 2.81 -12.46 -11.61
CA ARG A 435 3.17 -11.80 -10.34
C ARG A 435 4.00 -12.69 -9.41
N PHE A 436 4.85 -13.54 -9.97
CA PHE A 436 5.64 -14.56 -9.27
C PHE A 436 4.81 -15.50 -8.39
N TYR A 437 3.55 -15.70 -8.74
CA TYR A 437 2.61 -16.61 -8.06
C TYR A 437 2.40 -16.31 -6.57
N PHE A 438 2.53 -15.05 -6.15
CA PHE A 438 2.31 -14.66 -4.75
C PHE A 438 0.85 -14.84 -4.34
N ASP A 439 -0.10 -14.58 -5.23
CA ASP A 439 -1.53 -14.78 -4.95
C ASP A 439 -1.83 -16.27 -4.72
N GLU A 440 -1.27 -17.16 -5.53
CA GLU A 440 -1.41 -18.60 -5.40
C GLU A 440 -0.70 -19.13 -4.15
N LEU A 441 0.47 -18.57 -3.81
CA LEU A 441 1.17 -18.90 -2.57
C LEU A 441 0.31 -18.56 -1.35
N TYR A 442 -0.28 -17.38 -1.30
CA TYR A 442 -1.14 -16.98 -0.19
C TYR A 442 -2.43 -17.79 -0.15
N GLN A 443 -3.02 -18.13 -1.29
CA GLN A 443 -4.18 -19.00 -1.37
C GLN A 443 -3.89 -20.39 -0.79
N THR A 444 -2.73 -20.96 -1.11
CA THR A 444 -2.37 -22.32 -0.70
C THR A 444 -1.82 -22.41 0.72
N THR A 445 -1.32 -21.33 1.28
CA THR A 445 -0.74 -21.31 2.63
C THR A 445 -1.64 -20.57 3.62
N VAL A 446 -1.73 -19.24 3.50
CA VAL A 446 -2.39 -18.38 4.49
C VAL A 446 -3.90 -18.65 4.52
N ILE A 447 -4.58 -18.68 3.35
CA ILE A 447 -6.03 -18.84 3.29
C ILE A 447 -6.42 -20.26 3.70
N ARG A 448 -5.74 -21.29 3.22
CA ARG A 448 -6.02 -22.67 3.64
C ARG A 448 -5.79 -22.90 5.13
N PHE A 449 -4.73 -22.30 5.69
CA PHE A 449 -4.48 -22.39 7.13
C PHE A 449 -5.58 -21.68 7.94
N HIS A 450 -6.01 -20.50 7.50
CA HIS A 450 -7.14 -19.79 8.08
C HIS A 450 -8.43 -20.64 8.02
N ASP A 451 -8.74 -21.23 6.87
CA ASP A 451 -9.94 -22.08 6.69
C ASP A 451 -9.89 -23.32 7.58
N PHE A 452 -8.69 -23.91 7.75
CA PHE A 452 -8.49 -25.01 8.69
C PHE A 452 -8.76 -24.58 10.14
N LEU A 453 -8.23 -23.42 10.56
CA LEU A 453 -8.48 -22.88 11.90
C LEU A 453 -9.95 -22.56 12.11
N ALA A 454 -10.61 -21.95 11.11
CA ALA A 454 -12.03 -21.65 11.14
C ALA A 454 -12.88 -22.93 11.29
N ALA A 455 -12.56 -23.98 10.51
CA ALA A 455 -13.23 -25.29 10.61
C ALA A 455 -12.99 -25.96 11.98
N ALA A 456 -11.78 -25.86 12.53
CA ALA A 456 -11.47 -26.40 13.85
C ALA A 456 -12.23 -25.64 14.96
N ALA A 457 -12.31 -24.31 14.86
CA ALA A 457 -13.08 -23.48 15.79
C ALA A 457 -14.58 -23.79 15.72
N ASP A 458 -15.14 -23.91 14.50
CA ASP A 458 -16.55 -24.31 14.28
C ASP A 458 -16.84 -25.71 14.84
N TRP A 459 -15.94 -26.68 14.64
CA TRP A 459 -16.05 -28.00 15.24
C TRP A 459 -16.06 -27.94 16.77
N PHE A 460 -15.13 -27.15 17.36
CA PHE A 460 -15.02 -26.97 18.80
C PHE A 460 -16.30 -26.33 19.36
N ASP A 461 -16.80 -25.27 18.73
CA ASP A 461 -18.03 -24.61 19.17
C ASP A 461 -19.24 -25.56 19.13
N ARG A 462 -19.44 -26.28 18.02
CA ARG A 462 -20.57 -27.18 17.82
C ARG A 462 -20.57 -28.39 18.76
N TRP A 463 -19.40 -29.00 18.96
CA TRP A 463 -19.32 -30.27 19.67
C TRP A 463 -18.97 -30.10 21.15
N VAL A 464 -18.01 -29.21 21.47
CA VAL A 464 -17.58 -29.01 22.86
C VAL A 464 -18.48 -28.00 23.57
N ILE A 465 -18.61 -26.78 23.05
CA ILE A 465 -19.37 -25.75 23.75
C ILE A 465 -20.86 -26.04 23.65
N ALA A 466 -21.44 -26.06 22.47
CA ALA A 466 -22.87 -26.27 22.27
C ALA A 466 -23.29 -27.73 22.52
N GLY A 467 -22.44 -28.70 22.22
CA GLY A 467 -22.70 -30.13 22.40
C GLY A 467 -22.61 -30.56 23.86
N VAL A 468 -21.39 -30.63 24.37
CA VAL A 468 -21.13 -31.14 25.73
C VAL A 468 -21.50 -30.08 26.76
N GLY A 469 -21.05 -28.83 26.60
CA GLY A 469 -21.29 -27.76 27.55
C GLY A 469 -22.79 -27.44 27.71
N VAL A 470 -23.47 -27.07 26.66
CA VAL A 470 -24.86 -26.59 26.75
C VAL A 470 -25.86 -27.76 26.71
N ARG A 471 -25.85 -28.58 25.65
CA ARG A 471 -26.84 -29.68 25.52
C ARG A 471 -26.58 -30.81 26.50
N GLY A 472 -25.33 -31.09 26.85
CA GLY A 472 -24.96 -32.12 27.84
C GLY A 472 -25.45 -31.72 29.23
N THR A 473 -25.20 -30.50 29.70
CA THR A 473 -25.70 -30.01 30.97
C THR A 473 -27.22 -29.92 31.01
N HIS A 474 -27.87 -29.43 29.93
CA HIS A 474 -29.31 -29.45 29.82
C HIS A 474 -29.88 -30.87 29.93
N GLY A 475 -29.33 -31.81 29.16
CA GLY A 475 -29.79 -33.21 29.16
C GLY A 475 -29.56 -33.90 30.50
N THR A 476 -28.45 -33.68 31.18
CA THR A 476 -28.20 -34.24 32.52
C THR A 476 -29.12 -33.64 33.55
N THR A 477 -29.40 -32.33 33.50
CA THR A 477 -30.34 -31.67 34.39
C THR A 477 -31.78 -32.16 34.15
N GLU A 478 -32.17 -32.35 32.89
CA GLU A 478 -33.48 -32.91 32.54
C GLU A 478 -33.62 -34.35 32.99
N LEU A 479 -32.62 -35.20 32.81
CA LEU A 479 -32.58 -36.59 33.29
C LEU A 479 -32.71 -36.64 34.82
N ALA A 480 -31.93 -35.81 35.53
CA ALA A 480 -32.02 -35.69 36.98
C ALA A 480 -33.42 -35.23 37.40
N GLY A 481 -33.99 -34.26 36.71
CA GLY A 481 -35.38 -33.80 36.98
C GLY A 481 -36.43 -34.88 36.76
N ARG A 482 -36.29 -35.69 35.68
CA ARG A 482 -37.16 -36.84 35.42
C ARG A 482 -36.99 -37.93 36.48
N ALA A 483 -35.76 -38.24 36.94
CA ALA A 483 -35.51 -39.20 38.01
C ALA A 483 -36.12 -38.73 39.33
N LEU A 484 -35.95 -37.47 39.69
CA LEU A 484 -36.57 -36.89 40.90
C LEU A 484 -38.10 -36.92 40.83
N ARG A 485 -38.69 -36.74 39.65
CA ARG A 485 -40.14 -36.84 39.45
C ARG A 485 -40.67 -38.26 39.77
N LEU A 486 -39.92 -39.32 39.61
CA LEU A 486 -40.29 -40.68 39.98
C LEU A 486 -40.45 -40.84 41.49
N LEU A 487 -39.77 -40.02 42.30
CA LEU A 487 -39.89 -40.00 43.76
C LEU A 487 -41.19 -39.31 44.23
N GLN A 488 -41.83 -38.55 43.32
CA GLN A 488 -43.10 -37.85 43.60
C GLN A 488 -44.30 -38.81 43.42
N THR A 489 -44.47 -39.71 44.40
CA THR A 489 -45.53 -40.75 44.37
C THR A 489 -46.91 -40.20 44.74
N GLY A 490 -47.03 -38.96 45.18
CA GLY A 490 -48.31 -38.39 45.69
C GLY A 490 -48.73 -38.91 47.05
N ASN A 491 -47.98 -39.86 47.63
CA ASN A 491 -48.31 -40.48 48.91
C ASN A 491 -47.56 -39.77 50.10
N LEU A 492 -48.33 -39.15 50.95
CA LEU A 492 -47.83 -38.36 52.11
C LEU A 492 -46.91 -39.22 53.05
N GLN A 493 -47.27 -40.48 53.23
CA GLN A 493 -46.48 -41.38 54.06
C GLN A 493 -45.08 -41.66 53.50
N THR A 494 -45.00 -41.80 52.19
CA THR A 494 -43.69 -41.98 51.51
C THR A 494 -42.81 -40.74 51.68
N TYR A 495 -43.40 -39.53 51.57
CA TYR A 495 -42.65 -38.30 51.79
C TYR A 495 -42.17 -38.13 53.23
N ALA A 496 -43.03 -38.45 54.23
CA ALA A 496 -42.65 -38.45 55.60
C ALA A 496 -41.53 -39.41 55.92
N PHE A 497 -41.56 -40.61 55.33
CA PHE A 497 -40.52 -41.61 55.51
C PHE A 497 -39.18 -41.11 54.88
N ILE A 498 -39.18 -40.61 53.66
CA ILE A 498 -37.98 -40.10 52.98
C ILE A 498 -37.41 -38.89 53.76
N PHE A 499 -38.26 -38.01 54.28
CA PHE A 499 -37.86 -36.89 55.14
C PHE A 499 -37.17 -37.36 56.42
N ALA A 500 -37.78 -38.33 57.15
CA ALA A 500 -37.20 -38.90 58.34
C ALA A 500 -35.84 -39.58 58.10
N LEU A 501 -35.73 -40.31 56.98
CA LEU A 501 -34.49 -40.96 56.54
C LEU A 501 -33.42 -39.93 56.20
N GLY A 502 -33.76 -38.81 55.53
CA GLY A 502 -32.86 -37.70 55.26
C GLY A 502 -32.36 -37.00 56.53
N VAL A 503 -33.24 -36.75 57.51
CA VAL A 503 -32.85 -36.20 58.82
C VAL A 503 -31.94 -37.16 59.58
N ALA A 504 -32.24 -38.46 59.61
CA ALA A 504 -31.37 -39.46 60.23
C ALA A 504 -29.97 -39.51 59.58
N LEU A 505 -29.90 -39.43 58.26
CA LEU A 505 -28.66 -39.37 57.51
C LEU A 505 -27.83 -38.12 57.84
N VAL A 506 -28.44 -36.98 57.85
CA VAL A 506 -27.77 -35.70 58.20
C VAL A 506 -27.26 -35.73 59.63
N LEU A 507 -28.09 -36.21 60.60
CA LEU A 507 -27.65 -36.40 61.99
C LEU A 507 -26.47 -37.38 62.11
N TYR A 508 -26.54 -38.48 61.38
CA TYR A 508 -25.43 -39.46 61.36
C TYR A 508 -24.12 -38.85 60.83
N LEU A 509 -24.19 -38.05 59.75
CA LEU A 509 -23.02 -37.39 59.19
C LEU A 509 -22.51 -36.22 60.06
N ALA A 510 -23.39 -35.55 60.83
CA ALA A 510 -23.03 -34.44 61.72
C ALA A 510 -22.46 -34.92 63.07
N LEU A 511 -22.75 -36.17 63.48
CA LEU A 511 -22.26 -36.78 64.75
C LEU A 511 -20.99 -37.60 64.53
N LYS A 512 -20.53 -37.75 63.32
CA LYS A 512 -19.29 -38.39 62.92
C LYS A 512 -18.18 -37.38 62.66
#